data_c06965419775519fb7547982e19aa4ed
#
_entry.id   c06965419775519fb7547982e19aa4ed
#
_cell.length_a   1.000
_cell.length_b   1.000
_cell.length_c   1.000
_cell.angle_alpha   90.00
_cell.angle_beta   90.00
_cell.angle_gamma   90.00
#
_symmetry.space_group_name_H-M   'P 1'
#
loop_
_entity.id
_entity.type
_entity.pdbx_description
1 polymer ?
#
loop_
_entity_poly.entity_id
_entity_poly.type
_entity_poly.pdbx_seq_one_letter_code
_entity_poly.pdbx_strand_id
1 'polypeptide(L)'
;MSELRHLGGALGRPDPDGGALSHLESGFVMYSVGMPMTPELGEAIPAHLRKIEETMQPWAGEGSYYNFTERPCDVDAILPADTCARLAEVKRQWDPDSMIVANHTVSLETA
;
A
#
# COMPACT_ATOMS: atom_id res chain seq x y z
N MET A 1 -0.71 6.32 17.80
CA MET A 1 0.50 5.44 17.79
C MET A 1 1.19 5.63 16.46
N SER A 2 2.52 5.75 16.46
CA SER A 2 3.31 5.72 15.22
C SER A 2 4.38 4.65 15.35
N GLU A 3 4.64 3.94 14.28
CA GLU A 3 5.58 2.83 14.22
C GLU A 3 6.43 2.95 12.95
N LEU A 4 7.72 2.69 13.07
CA LEU A 4 8.65 2.59 11.96
C LEU A 4 9.23 1.17 11.94
N ARG A 5 9.03 0.45 10.83
CA ARG A 5 9.54 -0.91 10.65
C ARG A 5 10.63 -0.93 9.60
N HIS A 6 11.74 -1.57 9.92
CA HIS A 6 12.80 -1.84 8.97
C HIS A 6 12.42 -3.02 8.06
N LEU A 7 12.49 -2.80 6.75
CA LEU A 7 12.12 -3.78 5.71
C LEU A 7 13.32 -4.55 5.13
N GLY A 8 14.46 -4.53 5.81
CA GLY A 8 15.66 -5.23 5.37
C GLY A 8 15.55 -6.76 5.40
N GLY A 9 16.63 -7.42 5.02
CA GLY A 9 16.71 -8.88 5.02
C GLY A 9 15.93 -9.51 3.85
N ALA A 10 15.09 -10.51 4.13
CA ALA A 10 14.34 -11.24 3.09
C ALA A 10 13.32 -10.36 2.36
N LEU A 11 12.68 -9.41 3.06
CA LEU A 11 11.69 -8.52 2.46
C LEU A 11 12.27 -7.59 1.39
N GLY A 12 13.53 -7.20 1.51
CA GLY A 12 14.21 -6.32 0.55
C GLY A 12 14.98 -7.05 -0.56
N ARG A 13 14.88 -8.38 -0.64
CA ARG A 13 15.57 -9.18 -1.68
C ARG A 13 14.58 -9.76 -2.67
N PRO A 14 14.78 -9.53 -3.99
CA PRO A 14 13.99 -10.18 -5.02
C PRO A 14 13.99 -11.71 -4.84
N ASP A 15 12.82 -12.32 -4.92
CA ASP A 15 12.63 -13.76 -4.91
C ASP A 15 12.18 -14.20 -6.30
N PRO A 16 12.96 -15.01 -7.04
CA PRO A 16 12.59 -15.45 -8.38
C PRO A 16 11.35 -16.35 -8.39
N ASP A 17 11.07 -17.04 -7.27
CA ASP A 17 9.89 -17.88 -7.09
C ASP A 17 8.74 -17.13 -6.37
N GLY A 18 8.91 -15.83 -6.15
CA GLY A 18 7.94 -14.97 -5.48
C GLY A 18 6.69 -14.71 -6.29
N GLY A 19 5.66 -14.16 -5.62
CA GLY A 19 4.43 -13.69 -6.25
C GLY A 19 4.62 -12.46 -7.15
N ALA A 20 3.53 -11.79 -7.48
CA ALA A 20 3.58 -10.57 -8.29
C ALA A 20 4.43 -9.47 -7.64
N LEU A 21 4.37 -9.34 -6.31
CA LEU A 21 5.25 -8.51 -5.50
C LEU A 21 6.23 -9.41 -4.77
N SER A 22 7.45 -9.56 -5.27
CA SER A 22 8.45 -10.47 -4.72
C SER A 22 9.29 -9.87 -3.59
N HIS A 23 9.38 -8.56 -3.52
CA HIS A 23 10.17 -7.82 -2.50
C HIS A 23 9.65 -6.39 -2.36
N LEU A 24 10.17 -5.67 -1.37
CA LEU A 24 9.89 -4.25 -1.12
C LEU A 24 11.19 -3.45 -1.24
N GLU A 25 11.24 -2.47 -2.13
CA GLU A 25 12.44 -1.65 -2.36
C GLU A 25 12.73 -0.65 -1.25
N SER A 26 11.70 -0.25 -0.48
CA SER A 26 11.84 0.70 0.62
C SER A 26 12.62 0.10 1.79
N GLY A 27 13.53 0.87 2.38
CA GLY A 27 14.26 0.45 3.58
C GLY A 27 13.40 0.40 4.85
N PHE A 28 12.33 1.20 4.88
CA PHE A 28 11.43 1.31 6.03
C PHE A 28 9.98 1.50 5.57
N VAL A 29 9.04 1.04 6.39
CA VAL A 29 7.64 1.44 6.33
C VAL A 29 7.26 2.16 7.62
N MET A 30 6.58 3.29 7.49
CA MET A 30 5.99 4.01 8.61
C MET A 30 4.48 3.80 8.60
N TYR A 31 3.96 3.49 9.77
CA TYR A 31 2.53 3.38 10.01
C TYR A 31 2.12 4.27 11.18
N SER A 32 1.06 5.04 11.01
CA SER A 32 0.51 5.90 12.06
C SER A 32 -0.99 5.73 12.12
N VAL A 33 -1.51 5.50 13.33
CA VAL A 33 -2.93 5.30 13.57
C VAL A 33 -3.38 6.00 14.84
N GLY A 34 -4.61 6.49 14.83
CA GLY A 34 -5.31 7.01 15.99
C GLY A 34 -6.69 6.39 16.12
N MET A 35 -7.17 6.24 17.36
CA MET A 35 -8.53 5.75 17.63
C MET A 35 -9.43 6.94 18.02
N PRO A 36 -10.45 7.26 17.23
CA PRO A 36 -11.36 8.38 17.49
C PRO A 36 -12.40 8.00 18.56
N MET A 37 -11.99 8.03 19.83
CA MET A 37 -12.85 7.67 20.96
C MET A 37 -13.88 8.75 21.30
N THR A 38 -13.70 9.98 20.81
CA THR A 38 -14.64 11.10 20.95
C THR A 38 -14.78 11.85 19.63
N PRO A 39 -15.87 12.64 19.41
CA PRO A 39 -16.03 13.46 18.21
C PRO A 39 -14.84 14.40 17.96
N GLU A 40 -14.30 15.02 18.99
CA GLU A 40 -13.15 15.95 18.91
C GLU A 40 -11.89 15.22 18.41
N LEU A 41 -11.66 13.98 18.87
CA LEU A 41 -10.58 13.14 18.40
C LEU A 41 -10.80 12.70 16.94
N GLY A 42 -12.05 12.54 16.52
CA GLY A 42 -12.42 12.25 15.12
C GLY A 42 -11.94 13.33 14.15
N GLU A 43 -11.90 14.59 14.58
CA GLU A 43 -11.38 15.71 13.79
C GLU A 43 -9.87 15.90 13.98
N ALA A 44 -9.37 15.79 15.19
CA ALA A 44 -7.98 16.06 15.53
C ALA A 44 -7.01 15.00 14.98
N ILE A 45 -7.39 13.71 14.99
CA ILE A 45 -6.52 12.60 14.53
C ILE A 45 -6.18 12.73 13.06
N PRO A 46 -7.13 12.89 12.11
CA PRO A 46 -6.79 13.04 10.69
C PRO A 46 -5.91 14.27 10.43
N ALA A 47 -6.12 15.37 11.14
CA ALA A 47 -5.28 16.56 11.03
C ALA A 47 -3.84 16.29 11.49
N HIS A 48 -3.68 15.56 12.60
CA HIS A 48 -2.38 15.18 13.11
C HIS A 48 -1.64 14.19 12.20
N LEU A 49 -2.36 13.20 11.65
CA LEU A 49 -1.78 12.23 10.71
C LEU A 49 -1.28 12.91 9.43
N ARG A 50 -2.06 13.84 8.85
CA ARG A 50 -1.60 14.64 7.71
C ARG A 50 -0.32 15.43 8.03
N LYS A 51 -0.22 16.01 9.20
CA LYS A 51 1.00 16.72 9.62
C LYS A 51 2.22 15.79 9.71
N ILE A 52 2.02 14.55 10.15
CA ILE A 52 3.08 13.52 10.14
C ILE A 52 3.50 13.20 8.70
N GLU A 53 2.54 12.96 7.81
CA GLU A 53 2.78 12.69 6.39
C GLU A 53 3.57 13.83 5.75
N GLU A 54 3.13 15.08 5.91
CA GLU A 54 3.81 16.27 5.40
C GLU A 54 5.25 16.40 5.94
N THR A 55 5.44 16.10 7.22
CA THR A 55 6.76 16.16 7.86
C THR A 55 7.70 15.08 7.29
N MET A 56 7.19 13.90 6.99
CA MET A 56 7.97 12.78 6.50
C MET A 56 8.16 12.77 4.97
N GLN A 57 7.45 13.65 4.25
CA GLN A 57 7.51 13.74 2.79
C GLN A 57 8.93 13.78 2.18
N PRO A 58 9.92 14.48 2.77
CA PRO A 58 11.28 14.50 2.21
C PRO A 58 11.97 13.13 2.21
N TRP A 59 11.50 12.17 2.96
CA TRP A 59 12.03 10.80 3.06
C TRP A 59 11.07 9.74 2.51
N ALA A 60 9.91 10.18 1.96
CA ALA A 60 8.93 9.26 1.39
C ALA A 60 9.48 8.64 0.10
N GLY A 61 9.34 7.32 -0.01
CA GLY A 61 9.52 6.59 -1.26
C GLY A 61 8.26 6.62 -2.13
N GLU A 62 8.33 5.98 -3.27
CA GLU A 62 7.18 5.77 -4.14
C GLU A 62 6.28 4.66 -3.58
N GLY A 63 4.96 4.86 -3.69
CA GLY A 63 3.95 3.89 -3.27
C GLY A 63 3.65 3.87 -1.77
N SER A 64 2.83 2.94 -1.39
CA SER A 64 2.39 2.71 -0.01
C SER A 64 2.45 1.23 0.35
N TYR A 65 2.50 0.92 1.65
CA TYR A 65 2.44 -0.45 2.11
C TYR A 65 1.00 -0.97 2.04
N TYR A 66 0.74 -1.87 1.12
CA TYR A 66 -0.59 -2.37 0.75
C TYR A 66 -1.45 -2.77 1.96
N ASN A 67 -0.88 -3.51 2.92
CA ASN A 67 -1.63 -4.03 4.07
C ASN A 67 -2.01 -2.95 5.11
N PHE A 68 -1.44 -1.74 5.01
CA PHE A 68 -1.72 -0.63 5.93
C PHE A 68 -2.41 0.55 5.25
N THR A 69 -2.85 0.37 4.02
CA THR A 69 -3.60 1.38 3.27
C THR A 69 -5.09 1.14 3.48
N GLU A 70 -5.72 1.94 4.33
CA GLU A 70 -7.13 1.79 4.70
C GLU A 70 -8.09 2.35 3.64
N ARG A 71 -7.69 3.43 2.95
CA ARG A 71 -8.55 4.06 1.94
C ARG A 71 -8.54 3.22 0.66
N PRO A 72 -9.72 2.84 0.15
CA PRO A 72 -9.79 2.18 -1.15
C PRO A 72 -9.11 3.03 -2.22
N CYS A 73 -8.27 2.40 -3.02
CA CYS A 73 -7.61 3.01 -4.17
C CYS A 73 -7.25 1.93 -5.18
N ASP A 74 -6.93 2.34 -6.38
CA ASP A 74 -6.39 1.42 -7.38
C ASP A 74 -4.97 0.98 -6.99
N VAL A 75 -4.60 -0.25 -7.30
CA VAL A 75 -3.31 -0.81 -6.89
C VAL A 75 -2.12 -0.10 -7.55
N ASP A 76 -2.31 0.55 -8.68
CA ASP A 76 -1.29 1.34 -9.38
C ASP A 76 -0.88 2.61 -8.62
N ALA A 77 -1.71 3.07 -7.68
CA ALA A 77 -1.34 4.13 -6.73
C ALA A 77 -0.45 3.63 -5.58
N ILE A 78 -0.28 2.32 -5.44
CA ILE A 78 0.41 1.69 -4.31
C ILE A 78 1.62 0.87 -4.75
N LEU A 79 1.48 0.12 -5.85
CA LEU A 79 2.43 -0.89 -6.29
C LEU A 79 3.18 -0.45 -7.55
N PRO A 80 4.40 -0.99 -7.79
CA PRO A 80 5.14 -0.77 -9.02
C PRO A 80 4.35 -1.20 -10.28
N ALA A 81 4.59 -0.54 -11.40
CA ALA A 81 3.85 -0.75 -12.65
C ALA A 81 3.96 -2.19 -13.19
N ASP A 82 5.11 -2.81 -13.08
CA ASP A 82 5.34 -4.21 -13.50
C ASP A 82 4.55 -5.20 -12.61
N THR A 83 4.48 -4.93 -11.31
CA THR A 83 3.65 -5.67 -10.37
C THR A 83 2.17 -5.54 -10.72
N CYS A 84 1.71 -4.32 -11.03
CA CYS A 84 0.33 -4.07 -11.44
C CYS A 84 -0.02 -4.79 -12.75
N ALA A 85 0.87 -4.76 -13.74
CA ALA A 85 0.68 -5.47 -15.00
C ALA A 85 0.54 -6.99 -14.79
N ARG A 86 1.40 -7.57 -13.94
CA ARG A 86 1.31 -9.00 -13.60
C ARG A 86 0.03 -9.35 -12.84
N LEU A 87 -0.40 -8.51 -11.91
CA LEU A 87 -1.68 -8.70 -11.20
C LEU A 87 -2.87 -8.61 -12.14
N ALA A 88 -2.86 -7.68 -13.10
CA ALA A 88 -3.91 -7.56 -14.12
C ALA A 88 -3.98 -8.81 -15.00
N GLU A 89 -2.85 -9.41 -15.37
CA GLU A 89 -2.82 -10.66 -16.11
C GLU A 89 -3.41 -11.83 -15.31
N VAL A 90 -3.02 -11.97 -14.04
CA VAL A 90 -3.60 -12.97 -13.13
C VAL A 90 -5.11 -12.77 -13.00
N LYS A 91 -5.57 -11.52 -12.81
CA LYS A 91 -6.99 -11.22 -12.71
C LYS A 91 -7.75 -11.58 -13.99
N ARG A 92 -7.21 -11.24 -15.18
CA ARG A 92 -7.84 -11.63 -16.46
C ARG A 92 -8.01 -13.14 -16.60
N GLN A 93 -7.05 -13.90 -16.10
CA GLN A 93 -7.08 -15.36 -16.18
C GLN A 93 -8.04 -16.00 -15.17
N TRP A 94 -8.08 -15.50 -13.93
CA TRP A 94 -8.74 -16.20 -12.83
C TRP A 94 -10.02 -15.53 -12.32
N ASP A 95 -10.21 -14.23 -12.61
CA ASP A 95 -11.37 -13.46 -12.19
C ASP A 95 -11.76 -12.40 -13.25
N PRO A 96 -12.00 -12.83 -14.52
CA PRO A 96 -12.31 -11.91 -15.63
C PRO A 96 -13.61 -11.12 -15.39
N ASP A 97 -14.56 -11.72 -14.68
CA ASP A 97 -15.88 -11.13 -14.40
C ASP A 97 -15.87 -10.31 -13.09
N SER A 98 -14.72 -10.12 -12.46
CA SER A 98 -14.55 -9.35 -11.22
C SER A 98 -15.49 -9.80 -10.09
N MET A 99 -15.65 -11.10 -9.92
CA MET A 99 -16.48 -11.70 -8.87
C MET A 99 -15.83 -11.60 -7.48
N ILE A 100 -14.50 -11.47 -7.42
CA ILE A 100 -13.74 -11.33 -6.18
C ILE A 100 -13.69 -9.85 -5.80
N VAL A 101 -14.33 -9.50 -4.68
CA VAL A 101 -14.30 -8.13 -4.14
C VAL A 101 -13.01 -7.90 -3.39
N ALA A 102 -12.30 -6.82 -3.72
CA ALA A 102 -11.07 -6.40 -3.07
C ALA A 102 -11.18 -4.97 -2.53
N ASN A 103 -10.43 -4.66 -1.47
CA ASN A 103 -10.34 -3.30 -0.93
C ASN A 103 -9.61 -2.35 -1.89
N HIS A 104 -8.61 -2.88 -2.60
CA HIS A 104 -7.84 -2.15 -3.59
C HIS A 104 -7.99 -2.89 -4.91
N THR A 105 -8.54 -2.21 -5.91
CA THR A 105 -8.88 -2.83 -7.19
C THR A 105 -7.67 -2.92 -8.11
N VAL A 106 -7.55 -4.07 -8.78
CA VAL A 106 -6.66 -4.23 -9.93
C VAL A 106 -7.44 -3.83 -11.17
N SER A 107 -7.02 -2.77 -11.85
CA SER A 107 -7.62 -2.37 -13.13
C SER A 107 -7.26 -3.38 -14.22
N LEU A 108 -8.25 -3.75 -15.05
CA LEU A 108 -8.04 -4.56 -16.26
C LEU A 108 -7.71 -3.69 -17.49
N GLU A 109 -7.81 -2.36 -17.35
CA GLU A 109 -7.66 -1.40 -18.45
C GLU A 109 -6.21 -0.94 -18.65
N THR A 110 -5.30 -1.26 -17.74
CA THR A 110 -3.85 -0.96 -17.90
C THR A 110 -3.18 -2.02 -18.77
N ALA A 111 -3.10 -1.75 -20.04
CA ALA A 111 -2.23 -2.44 -20.99
C ALA A 111 -1.50 -1.42 -21.83
#